data_dabd212836717c49bf5d0417f7e12fbd
#
_entry.id   dabd212836717c49bf5d0417f7e12fbd
#
_cell.length_a   1.000
_cell.length_b   1.000
_cell.length_c   1.000
_cell.angle_alpha   90.00
_cell.angle_beta   90.00
_cell.angle_gamma   90.00
#
_symmetry.space_group_name_H-M   'P 1'
#
loop_
_entity.id
_entity.type
_entity.pdbx_description
1 polymer ?
#
loop_
_entity_poly.entity_id
_entity_poly.type
_entity_poly.pdbx_seq_one_letter_code
_entity_poly.pdbx_strand_id
1 'polypeptide(L)'
;AGDLSGDAENRIEDVMILVLEQENGKYVYRYMTEGERLESTGNSAQFQAKLLSTTKPVKLMLAGNYGDAFAAYAPSPGRSEAEVKAGIGCSFTGAARSLPMYGEIAVPSGLEADRENRFSVKMLRAVARIDVEKDLTADSRSLRIESVRLYRPNDKIQLAPDESFAP
;
A
#
# COMPACT_ATOMS: atom_id res chain seq x y z
N ALA A 1 3.91 -12.96 19.89
CA ALA A 1 3.79 -12.76 18.45
C ALA A 1 2.56 -13.55 18.02
N GLY A 2 1.49 -12.85 17.60
CA GLY A 2 0.30 -13.52 17.09
C GLY A 2 0.62 -14.14 15.73
N ASP A 3 0.17 -15.37 15.55
CA ASP A 3 0.17 -16.04 14.25
C ASP A 3 -0.80 -15.27 13.35
N LEU A 4 -0.24 -14.47 12.44
CA LEU A 4 -1.04 -13.87 11.38
C LEU A 4 -1.32 -15.00 10.39
N SER A 5 -2.53 -15.54 10.39
CA SER A 5 -2.97 -16.44 9.32
C SER A 5 -2.75 -15.74 7.97
N GLY A 6 -2.40 -16.49 6.92
CA GLY A 6 -2.09 -15.90 5.60
C GLY A 6 -3.20 -14.97 5.07
N ASP A 7 -4.45 -15.17 5.50
CA ASP A 7 -5.60 -14.33 5.16
C ASP A 7 -5.52 -12.93 5.81
N ALA A 8 -5.01 -12.84 7.04
CA ALA A 8 -4.87 -11.55 7.72
C ALA A 8 -3.77 -10.68 7.09
N GLU A 9 -2.71 -11.30 6.56
CA GLU A 9 -1.62 -10.58 5.89
C GLU A 9 -2.03 -9.97 4.55
N ASN A 10 -3.03 -10.54 3.90
CA ASN A 10 -3.52 -10.09 2.59
C ASN A 10 -4.73 -9.15 2.71
N ARG A 11 -5.23 -8.95 3.92
CA ARG A 11 -6.43 -8.17 4.14
C ARG A 11 -6.15 -6.68 4.02
N ILE A 12 -6.98 -5.98 3.25
CA ILE A 12 -6.99 -4.53 3.13
C ILE A 12 -8.19 -4.00 3.90
N GLU A 13 -7.93 -3.27 4.99
CA GLU A 13 -8.96 -2.70 5.87
C GLU A 13 -9.39 -1.30 5.42
N ASP A 14 -8.44 -0.51 4.97
CA ASP A 14 -8.62 0.86 4.52
C ASP A 14 -7.76 1.14 3.29
N VAL A 15 -8.13 2.16 2.53
CA VAL A 15 -7.36 2.65 1.40
C VAL A 15 -7.42 4.16 1.30
N MET A 16 -6.26 4.80 1.17
CA MET A 16 -6.13 6.19 0.78
C MET A 16 -5.81 6.25 -0.71
N ILE A 17 -6.55 7.06 -1.45
CA ILE A 17 -6.39 7.24 -2.89
C ILE A 17 -5.83 8.64 -3.15
N LEU A 18 -4.62 8.72 -3.71
CA LEU A 18 -4.01 9.96 -4.14
C LEU A 18 -4.22 10.12 -5.63
N VAL A 19 -4.72 11.27 -6.03
CA VAL A 19 -5.02 11.58 -7.42
C VAL A 19 -3.98 12.54 -7.98
N LEU A 20 -3.31 12.11 -9.04
CA LEU A 20 -2.34 12.91 -9.77
C LEU A 20 -2.87 13.13 -11.20
N GLU A 21 -2.83 14.36 -11.68
CA GLU A 21 -3.16 14.69 -13.08
C GLU A 21 -1.89 14.92 -13.88
N GLN A 22 -1.93 14.59 -15.17
CA GLN A 22 -0.82 14.86 -16.07
C GLN A 22 -0.83 16.34 -16.50
N GLU A 23 0.30 17.01 -16.28
CA GLU A 23 0.60 18.35 -16.73
C GLU A 23 1.96 18.38 -17.41
N ASN A 24 2.01 18.89 -18.64
CA ASN A 24 3.25 18.97 -19.41
C ASN A 24 4.04 17.63 -19.48
N GLY A 25 3.30 16.51 -19.60
CA GLY A 25 3.88 15.18 -19.66
C GLY A 25 4.31 14.57 -18.33
N LYS A 26 4.10 15.25 -17.21
CA LYS A 26 4.44 14.78 -15.85
C LYS A 26 3.19 14.70 -14.98
N TYR A 27 3.14 13.70 -14.10
CA TYR A 27 2.07 13.60 -13.10
C TYR A 27 2.35 14.52 -11.91
N VAL A 28 1.34 15.31 -11.54
CA VAL A 28 1.37 16.20 -10.39
C VAL A 28 0.19 15.92 -9.47
N TYR A 29 0.43 15.94 -8.18
CA TYR A 29 -0.57 15.67 -7.15
C TYR A 29 -1.64 16.75 -7.11
N ARG A 30 -2.89 16.33 -6.95
CA ARG A 30 -4.05 17.22 -6.83
C ARG A 30 -4.70 17.13 -5.47
N TYR A 31 -5.12 15.95 -5.07
CA TYR A 31 -5.81 15.70 -3.82
C TYR A 31 -5.74 14.22 -3.45
N MET A 32 -6.15 13.91 -2.24
CA MET A 32 -6.37 12.55 -1.79
C MET A 32 -7.76 12.40 -1.18
N THR A 33 -8.27 11.18 -1.17
CA THR A 33 -9.55 10.81 -0.59
C THR A 33 -9.48 9.41 -0.03
N GLU A 34 -10.27 9.14 1.01
CA GLU A 34 -10.42 7.79 1.54
C GLU A 34 -11.37 6.98 0.67
N GLY A 35 -11.09 5.69 0.53
CA GLY A 35 -11.99 4.71 -0.05
C GLY A 35 -12.88 4.08 1.01
N GLU A 36 -14.19 4.13 0.79
CA GLU A 36 -15.17 3.39 1.59
C GLU A 36 -15.13 1.92 1.19
N ARG A 37 -14.89 1.02 2.16
CA ARG A 37 -14.85 -0.42 1.91
C ARG A 37 -16.26 -0.97 1.72
N LEU A 38 -16.48 -1.65 0.61
CA LEU A 38 -17.77 -2.32 0.30
C LEU A 38 -17.72 -3.79 0.69
N GLU A 39 -16.77 -4.53 0.11
CA GLU A 39 -16.62 -5.98 0.30
C GLU A 39 -15.15 -6.37 0.43
N SER A 40 -14.91 -7.50 1.10
CA SER A 40 -13.58 -8.12 1.18
C SER A 40 -13.74 -9.63 1.17
N THR A 41 -13.06 -10.29 0.24
CA THR A 41 -13.05 -11.75 0.10
C THR A 41 -11.64 -12.24 -0.16
N GLY A 42 -11.09 -13.05 0.76
CA GLY A 42 -9.74 -13.61 0.61
C GLY A 42 -8.69 -12.54 0.32
N ASN A 43 -8.09 -12.57 -0.86
CA ASN A 43 -7.02 -11.69 -1.30
C ASN A 43 -7.51 -10.46 -2.10
N SER A 44 -8.80 -10.14 -2.08
CA SER A 44 -9.36 -9.00 -2.77
C SER A 44 -10.28 -8.18 -1.88
N ALA A 45 -10.32 -6.88 -2.10
CA ALA A 45 -11.24 -5.97 -1.45
C ALA A 45 -11.76 -4.94 -2.46
N GLN A 46 -13.03 -4.58 -2.30
CA GLN A 46 -13.68 -3.55 -3.12
C GLN A 46 -13.84 -2.28 -2.29
N PHE A 47 -13.45 -1.17 -2.90
CA PHE A 47 -13.60 0.17 -2.31
C PHE A 47 -14.31 1.08 -3.28
N GLN A 48 -15.09 1.99 -2.74
CA GLN A 48 -15.74 3.07 -3.46
C GLN A 48 -15.17 4.40 -3.00
N ALA A 49 -14.94 5.31 -3.93
CA ALA A 49 -14.51 6.67 -3.62
C ALA A 49 -15.14 7.69 -4.56
N LYS A 50 -15.34 8.90 -4.06
CA LYS A 50 -15.79 10.03 -4.88
C LYS A 50 -14.56 10.76 -5.40
N LEU A 51 -14.38 10.76 -6.72
CA LEU A 51 -13.29 11.44 -7.40
C LEU A 51 -13.84 12.56 -8.28
N LEU A 52 -13.05 13.62 -8.45
CA LEU A 52 -13.39 14.71 -9.37
C LEU A 52 -13.17 14.23 -10.82
N SER A 53 -14.17 14.47 -11.67
CA SER A 53 -14.04 14.17 -13.09
C SER A 53 -13.01 15.07 -13.76
N THR A 54 -12.28 14.51 -14.72
CA THR A 54 -11.28 15.23 -15.51
C THR A 54 -11.05 14.54 -16.82
N THR A 55 -10.83 15.29 -17.90
CA THR A 55 -10.46 14.76 -19.22
C THR A 55 -8.94 14.58 -19.37
N LYS A 56 -8.15 15.05 -18.40
CA LYS A 56 -6.71 14.87 -18.41
C LYS A 56 -6.35 13.44 -17.97
N PRO A 57 -5.26 12.87 -18.49
CA PRO A 57 -4.74 11.63 -17.96
C PRO A 57 -4.50 11.74 -16.45
N VAL A 58 -4.89 10.72 -15.70
CA VAL A 58 -4.65 10.66 -14.26
C VAL A 58 -3.85 9.42 -13.89
N LYS A 59 -3.16 9.50 -12.78
CA LYS A 59 -2.60 8.36 -12.06
C LYS A 59 -3.23 8.30 -10.68
N LEU A 60 -3.76 7.15 -10.32
CA LEU A 60 -4.27 6.86 -8.99
C LEU A 60 -3.19 6.07 -8.25
N MET A 61 -2.75 6.57 -7.12
CA MET A 61 -1.85 5.89 -6.19
C MET A 61 -2.67 5.47 -4.98
N LEU A 62 -2.62 4.19 -4.62
CA LEU A 62 -3.41 3.61 -3.55
C LEU A 62 -2.49 3.14 -2.42
N ALA A 63 -2.74 3.64 -1.22
CA ALA A 63 -2.09 3.21 0.00
C ALA A 63 -3.10 2.44 0.85
N GLY A 64 -2.92 1.13 0.97
CA GLY A 64 -3.77 0.28 1.80
C GLY A 64 -3.14 0.03 3.16
N ASN A 65 -3.97 -0.04 4.19
CA ASN A 65 -3.54 -0.23 5.58
C ASN A 65 -2.48 0.80 5.99
N TYR A 66 -2.70 2.05 5.60
CA TYR A 66 -1.70 3.12 5.68
C TYR A 66 -1.42 3.59 7.11
N GLY A 67 -2.32 3.27 8.07
CA GLY A 67 -2.15 3.64 9.47
C GLY A 67 -1.90 5.14 9.64
N ASP A 68 -0.73 5.47 10.19
CA ASP A 68 -0.29 6.84 10.44
C ASP A 68 0.49 7.49 9.27
N ALA A 69 0.57 6.83 8.10
CA ALA A 69 1.35 7.30 6.96
C ALA A 69 1.00 8.73 6.52
N PHE A 70 -0.27 9.10 6.64
CA PHE A 70 -0.79 10.42 6.27
C PHE A 70 -1.03 11.36 7.47
N ALA A 71 -0.80 10.89 8.70
CA ALA A 71 -0.96 11.71 9.88
C ALA A 71 0.05 12.88 9.93
N ALA A 72 1.26 12.61 9.43
CA ALA A 72 2.36 13.59 9.39
C ALA A 72 2.67 14.09 7.98
N TYR A 73 2.05 13.52 6.93
CA TYR A 73 2.31 13.86 5.54
C TYR A 73 1.02 14.17 4.79
N ALA A 74 0.82 15.45 4.50
CA ALA A 74 -0.23 15.92 3.61
C ALA A 74 0.44 16.67 2.45
N PRO A 75 0.61 16.06 1.26
CA PRO A 75 1.25 16.74 0.15
C PRO A 75 0.43 17.94 -0.31
N SER A 76 1.11 19.01 -0.69
CA SER A 76 0.47 20.17 -1.28
C SER A 76 0.16 19.93 -2.76
N PRO A 77 -0.98 20.40 -3.28
CA PRO A 77 -1.28 20.32 -4.71
C PRO A 77 -0.14 20.88 -5.57
N GLY A 78 0.15 20.22 -6.69
CA GLY A 78 1.24 20.58 -7.60
C GLY A 78 2.57 19.89 -7.33
N ARG A 79 2.71 19.12 -6.25
CA ARG A 79 3.91 18.29 -6.01
C ARG A 79 4.04 17.22 -7.10
N SER A 80 5.27 16.97 -7.51
CA SER A 80 5.57 15.90 -8.47
C SER A 80 5.31 14.51 -7.90
N GLU A 81 5.08 13.54 -8.77
CA GLU A 81 4.91 12.13 -8.38
C GLU A 81 6.07 11.63 -7.49
N ALA A 82 7.31 11.95 -7.87
CA ALA A 82 8.49 11.53 -7.12
C ALA A 82 8.52 12.12 -5.70
N GLU A 83 8.18 13.40 -5.53
CA GLU A 83 8.10 14.03 -4.21
C GLU A 83 6.99 13.40 -3.36
N VAL A 84 5.85 13.07 -3.97
CA VAL A 84 4.75 12.40 -3.26
C VAL A 84 5.19 11.01 -2.80
N LYS A 85 5.76 10.21 -3.70
CA LYS A 85 6.27 8.86 -3.36
C LYS A 85 7.30 8.90 -2.24
N ALA A 86 8.25 9.82 -2.30
CA ALA A 86 9.28 9.97 -1.27
C ALA A 86 8.73 10.39 0.10
N GLY A 87 7.59 11.07 0.13
CA GLY A 87 6.97 11.56 1.36
C GLY A 87 6.05 10.55 2.05
N ILE A 88 5.56 9.54 1.34
CA ILE A 88 4.63 8.56 1.91
C ILE A 88 5.40 7.48 2.65
N GLY A 89 5.38 7.54 3.98
CA GLY A 89 5.98 6.55 4.84
C GLY A 89 5.12 6.25 6.06
N CYS A 90 5.30 5.11 6.66
CA CYS A 90 4.64 4.74 7.91
C CYS A 90 5.59 4.03 8.85
N SER A 91 5.26 4.06 10.13
CA SER A 91 5.93 3.24 11.15
C SER A 91 5.26 1.87 11.22
N PHE A 92 6.05 0.82 11.32
CA PHE A 92 5.55 -0.54 11.45
C PHE A 92 6.14 -1.20 12.69
N THR A 93 5.31 -1.48 13.67
CA THR A 93 5.74 -2.05 14.96
C THR A 93 5.70 -3.58 15.02
N GLY A 94 5.33 -4.25 13.94
CA GLY A 94 5.15 -5.71 13.89
C GLY A 94 3.93 -6.23 14.64
N ALA A 95 3.16 -5.36 15.31
CA ALA A 95 1.93 -5.70 16.03
C ALA A 95 0.67 -5.39 15.21
N ALA A 96 0.81 -4.84 14.03
CA ALA A 96 -0.32 -4.49 13.17
C ALA A 96 -1.06 -5.74 12.70
N ARG A 97 -2.38 -5.67 12.69
CA ARG A 97 -3.25 -6.75 12.21
C ARG A 97 -3.27 -6.88 10.68
N SER A 98 -2.86 -5.83 9.99
CA SER A 98 -2.83 -5.71 8.54
C SER A 98 -1.51 -5.10 8.10
N LEU A 99 -1.01 -5.51 6.94
CA LEU A 99 0.27 -5.03 6.41
C LEU A 99 0.06 -3.82 5.50
N PRO A 100 0.91 -2.78 5.59
CA PRO A 100 0.88 -1.67 4.65
C PRO A 100 1.09 -2.15 3.22
N MET A 101 0.26 -1.66 2.30
CA MET A 101 0.27 -2.04 0.89
C MET A 101 0.24 -0.81 -0.01
N TYR A 102 0.81 -0.95 -1.19
CA TYR A 102 0.83 0.08 -2.21
C TYR A 102 0.46 -0.47 -3.57
N GLY A 103 -0.29 0.32 -4.35
CA GLY A 103 -0.60 0.05 -5.73
C GLY A 103 -0.79 1.33 -6.53
N GLU A 104 -0.63 1.27 -7.84
CA GLU A 104 -0.91 2.40 -8.70
C GLU A 104 -1.51 1.96 -10.03
N ILE A 105 -2.28 2.85 -10.66
CA ILE A 105 -2.82 2.67 -12.00
C ILE A 105 -2.86 4.01 -12.74
N ALA A 106 -2.46 3.99 -14.00
CA ALA A 106 -2.63 5.11 -14.91
C ALA A 106 -3.96 4.98 -15.65
N VAL A 107 -4.69 6.10 -15.76
CA VAL A 107 -5.96 6.22 -16.48
C VAL A 107 -5.80 7.28 -17.57
N PRO A 108 -5.33 6.91 -18.76
CA PRO A 108 -5.03 7.87 -19.83
C PRO A 108 -6.24 8.66 -20.34
N SER A 109 -7.45 8.08 -20.21
CA SER A 109 -8.70 8.73 -20.63
C SER A 109 -9.23 9.76 -19.62
N GLY A 110 -8.60 9.88 -18.43
CA GLY A 110 -9.16 10.66 -17.33
C GLY A 110 -10.31 9.95 -16.61
N LEU A 111 -11.09 10.72 -15.85
CA LEU A 111 -12.20 10.24 -15.04
C LEU A 111 -13.51 10.83 -15.55
N GLU A 112 -14.46 9.99 -15.91
CA GLU A 112 -15.75 10.41 -16.46
C GLU A 112 -16.71 10.82 -15.35
N ALA A 113 -17.52 11.86 -15.60
CA ALA A 113 -18.43 12.46 -14.62
C ALA A 113 -19.70 11.66 -14.39
N ASP A 114 -20.28 11.13 -15.46
CA ASP A 114 -21.67 10.67 -15.47
C ASP A 114 -21.80 9.15 -15.40
N ARG A 115 -20.69 8.46 -15.12
CA ARG A 115 -20.68 7.02 -14.98
C ARG A 115 -19.71 6.56 -13.91
N GLU A 116 -19.91 5.33 -13.46
CA GLU A 116 -18.99 4.65 -12.57
C GLU A 116 -17.69 4.30 -13.32
N ASN A 117 -16.56 4.76 -12.77
CA ASN A 117 -15.24 4.39 -13.24
C ASN A 117 -14.76 3.17 -12.41
N ARG A 118 -14.56 2.02 -13.04
CA ARG A 118 -14.12 0.79 -12.36
C ARG A 118 -12.68 0.47 -12.71
N PHE A 119 -11.88 0.23 -11.67
CA PHE A 119 -10.47 -0.10 -11.81
C PHE A 119 -10.13 -1.34 -10.99
N SER A 120 -9.22 -2.16 -11.52
CA SER A 120 -8.60 -3.25 -10.78
C SER A 120 -7.14 -2.92 -10.58
N VAL A 121 -6.71 -2.87 -9.31
CA VAL A 121 -5.35 -2.49 -8.95
C VAL A 121 -4.73 -3.61 -8.12
N LYS A 122 -3.55 -4.07 -8.52
CA LYS A 122 -2.76 -4.99 -7.72
C LYS A 122 -2.01 -4.21 -6.65
N MET A 123 -2.03 -4.73 -5.42
CA MET A 123 -1.34 -4.11 -4.29
C MET A 123 -0.13 -4.96 -3.89
N LEU A 124 1.01 -4.31 -3.68
CA LEU A 124 2.20 -4.94 -3.12
C LEU A 124 2.33 -4.59 -1.63
N ARG A 125 2.70 -5.58 -0.84
CA ARG A 125 3.01 -5.37 0.58
C ARG A 125 4.33 -4.62 0.72
N ALA A 126 4.35 -3.59 1.57
CA ALA A 126 5.54 -2.80 1.85
C ALA A 126 6.51 -3.48 2.83
N VAL A 127 6.14 -4.63 3.38
CA VAL A 127 6.93 -5.41 4.33
C VAL A 127 7.02 -6.87 3.90
N ALA A 128 8.13 -7.52 4.25
CA ALA A 128 8.33 -8.96 4.07
C ALA A 128 8.22 -9.69 5.40
N ARG A 129 7.67 -10.90 5.36
CA ARG A 129 7.67 -11.84 6.48
C ARG A 129 8.91 -12.74 6.39
N ILE A 130 9.52 -13.00 7.53
CA ILE A 130 10.60 -13.99 7.67
C ILE A 130 10.11 -15.07 8.63
N ASP A 131 9.94 -16.28 8.13
CA ASP A 131 9.63 -17.45 8.95
C ASP A 131 10.92 -18.23 9.21
N VAL A 132 11.12 -18.61 10.48
CA VAL A 132 12.23 -19.44 10.90
C VAL A 132 11.65 -20.74 11.41
N GLU A 133 11.87 -21.82 10.67
CA GLU A 133 11.39 -23.14 11.02
C GLU A 133 12.54 -24.06 11.39
N LYS A 134 12.28 -24.97 12.31
CA LYS A 134 13.19 -26.06 12.66
C LYS A 134 12.86 -27.25 11.79
N ASP A 135 13.82 -27.74 11.02
CA ASP A 135 13.71 -29.03 10.37
C ASP A 135 13.68 -30.16 11.42
N LEU A 136 12.61 -30.94 11.43
CA LEU A 136 12.38 -32.04 12.38
C LEU A 136 13.04 -33.35 11.92
N THR A 137 14.22 -33.30 11.30
CA THR A 137 15.01 -34.51 11.02
C THR A 137 15.45 -35.21 12.31
N ALA A 138 15.80 -36.49 12.22
CA ALA A 138 16.20 -37.27 13.40
C ALA A 138 17.34 -36.62 14.18
N ASP A 139 18.29 -36.02 13.48
CA ASP A 139 19.50 -35.43 14.08
C ASP A 139 19.22 -34.04 14.72
N SER A 140 18.18 -33.37 14.30
CA SER A 140 17.83 -32.03 14.81
C SER A 140 16.79 -32.04 15.95
N ARG A 141 16.25 -33.20 16.32
CA ARG A 141 15.20 -33.30 17.36
C ARG A 141 15.63 -32.79 18.74
N SER A 142 16.92 -32.92 19.06
CA SER A 142 17.48 -32.43 20.32
C SER A 142 17.81 -30.95 20.33
N LEU A 143 17.80 -30.29 19.16
CA LEU A 143 18.11 -28.88 19.04
C LEU A 143 16.90 -28.01 19.37
N ARG A 144 17.13 -26.96 20.16
CA ARG A 144 16.15 -25.95 20.50
C ARG A 144 16.60 -24.59 19.99
N ILE A 145 15.73 -23.90 19.27
CA ILE A 145 15.94 -22.48 18.93
C ILE A 145 15.61 -21.65 20.16
N GLU A 146 16.59 -21.03 20.79
CA GLU A 146 16.38 -20.19 21.98
C GLU A 146 16.01 -18.75 21.62
N SER A 147 16.59 -18.20 20.57
CA SER A 147 16.29 -16.86 20.12
C SER A 147 16.61 -16.66 18.63
N VAL A 148 15.84 -15.78 17.99
CA VAL A 148 16.10 -15.23 16.66
C VAL A 148 16.17 -13.72 16.80
N ARG A 149 17.22 -13.10 16.27
CA ARG A 149 17.43 -11.66 16.34
C ARG A 149 17.63 -11.08 14.95
N LEU A 150 16.89 -10.01 14.63
CA LEU A 150 17.15 -9.16 13.48
C LEU A 150 18.13 -8.07 13.86
N TYR A 151 19.19 -7.91 13.09
CA TYR A 151 20.15 -6.82 13.28
C TYR A 151 19.75 -5.62 12.42
N ARG A 152 19.63 -4.45 13.07
CA ARG A 152 19.26 -3.18 12.43
C ARG A 152 17.95 -3.24 11.64
N PRO A 153 16.84 -3.69 12.26
CA PRO A 153 15.57 -3.62 11.59
C PRO A 153 15.20 -2.16 11.33
N ASN A 154 14.60 -1.88 10.18
CA ASN A 154 14.02 -0.58 9.92
C ASN A 154 12.70 -0.48 10.69
N ASP A 155 12.49 0.63 11.39
CA ASP A 155 11.25 0.99 12.07
C ASP A 155 10.34 1.87 11.19
N LYS A 156 10.88 2.36 10.08
CA LYS A 156 10.18 3.18 9.09
C LYS A 156 10.16 2.48 7.74
N ILE A 157 9.01 2.57 7.10
CA ILE A 157 8.76 1.98 5.78
C ILE A 157 8.39 3.10 4.83
N GLN A 158 9.06 3.15 3.68
CA GLN A 158 8.58 3.89 2.53
C GLN A 158 7.51 3.05 1.86
N LEU A 159 6.28 3.58 1.76
CA LEU A 159 5.15 2.82 1.26
C LEU A 159 5.21 2.68 -0.27
N ALA A 160 5.48 3.77 -0.97
CA ALA A 160 5.62 3.77 -2.41
C ALA A 160 7.06 3.47 -2.83
N PRO A 161 7.29 2.58 -3.81
CA PRO A 161 8.63 2.32 -4.33
C PRO A 161 9.20 3.55 -5.06
N ASP A 162 10.51 3.75 -4.97
CA ASP A 162 11.21 4.85 -5.67
C ASP A 162 11.23 4.65 -7.18
N GLU A 163 11.28 3.40 -7.62
CA GLU A 163 11.29 3.02 -9.02
C GLU A 163 9.88 2.81 -9.59
N SER A 164 9.80 2.51 -10.88
CA SER A 164 8.53 2.19 -11.51
C SER A 164 7.88 0.98 -10.84
N PHE A 165 6.61 1.14 -10.46
CA PHE A 165 5.83 0.09 -9.87
C PHE A 165 5.58 -1.03 -10.88
N ALA A 166 6.05 -2.23 -10.58
CA ALA A 166 5.87 -3.45 -11.38
C ALA A 166 5.37 -4.59 -10.47
N PRO A 167 4.03 -4.72 -10.25
CA PRO A 167 3.42 -5.74 -9.41
C PRO A 167 3.41 -7.12 -10.05
#